data_dea25b3a1f4e28e24f3f76ef502bcd5d
#
_entry.id   dea25b3a1f4e28e24f3f76ef502bcd5d
#
_cell.length_a   1.000
_cell.length_b   1.000
_cell.length_c   1.000
_cell.angle_alpha   90.00
_cell.angle_beta   90.00
_cell.angle_gamma   90.00
#
_symmetry.space_group_name_H-M   'P 1'
#
loop_
_entity.id
_entity.type
_entity.pdbx_description
1 polymer ?
#
loop_
_entity_poly.entity_id
_entity_poly.type
_entity_poly.pdbx_seq_one_letter_code
_entity_poly.pdbx_strand_id
1 'polypeptide(L)'
;MKRCLTLILAAFIFFGTSYELTAQIKDKVWFDGLARSYFARDAIDRTNTEDTVSAKNASNGYNLLDLNTHVNPIKDIEIFAQLRIRNSFGSFFGSGTEINVRQLRAKGTINDKVRFSIGDLFLKQSRFTLYNYDEELSAYEHDMLKPYRDILHYENFYTENRWRLQGIQTDFSFKFDRFIRTLAFDFFVTRPRGSTAISGNTYSSDLLLSGGTMVSEINKRLTLSANYINLFEVASSGTENISVRNPVYDMALLHHFGNDKHHFAQKLETGFSQRHWLHSELANEIPDSISNQNEGMFFELENKYNKNDSTLFVSIGYRYVDPNFRSAGAQTRRLDYAAGKSNTIYPLYTNMSIQRPRSVFDLVADDQIYNQDLSSNLMVFNPIYSNVLPYGDASPNRAGVYLKARINQKNKALLGKIDAGFFKEVIGQGTEEKRSFGLVKAALKLNMHRWFNWSKELSFSASSESEITNRGGDAISSVNLFSHQLNAALSAELAKKFFIQASFKQFNANGNEFLTERDNYGDITYFASTQVNQRDHMLSVGMLYKLRENVYANLQYNWWGMTFKDEAYSDYKYNRLLFILSVEL
;
A
#
# COMPACT_ATOMS: atom_id res chain seq x y z
N MET A 1 4.67 24.37 -35.93
CA MET A 1 4.60 25.03 -34.61
C MET A 1 3.56 26.15 -34.53
N LYS A 2 3.51 27.15 -35.41
CA LYS A 2 2.51 28.24 -35.35
C LYS A 2 1.04 27.75 -35.42
N ARG A 3 0.72 26.69 -36.20
CA ARG A 3 -0.66 26.17 -36.34
C ARG A 3 -1.17 25.37 -35.14
N CYS A 4 -0.32 24.68 -34.38
CA CYS A 4 -0.73 23.99 -33.14
C CYS A 4 -0.94 24.98 -31.98
N LEU A 5 -0.11 26.02 -31.90
CA LEU A 5 -0.27 27.06 -30.88
C LEU A 5 -1.55 27.87 -31.12
N THR A 6 -1.91 28.10 -32.40
CA THR A 6 -3.15 28.81 -32.77
C THR A 6 -4.39 27.96 -32.48
N LEU A 7 -4.32 26.63 -32.57
CA LEU A 7 -5.42 25.74 -32.23
C LEU A 7 -5.62 25.64 -30.70
N ILE A 8 -4.54 25.61 -29.93
CA ILE A 8 -4.61 25.63 -28.46
C ILE A 8 -5.11 27.00 -27.95
N LEU A 9 -4.64 28.11 -28.56
CA LEU A 9 -5.15 29.46 -28.24
C LEU A 9 -6.59 29.62 -28.71
N ALA A 10 -6.99 29.08 -29.85
CA ALA A 10 -8.38 29.09 -30.32
C ALA A 10 -9.30 28.26 -29.42
N ALA A 11 -8.85 27.11 -28.90
CA ALA A 11 -9.59 26.35 -27.91
C ALA A 11 -9.77 27.16 -26.60
N PHE A 12 -8.74 27.86 -26.14
CA PHE A 12 -8.85 28.77 -24.98
C PHE A 12 -9.74 29.97 -25.20
N ILE A 13 -9.79 30.55 -26.43
CA ILE A 13 -10.65 31.68 -26.78
C ILE A 13 -12.11 31.23 -26.98
N PHE A 14 -12.34 29.99 -27.49
CA PHE A 14 -13.70 29.43 -27.60
C PHE A 14 -14.33 29.14 -26.24
N PHE A 15 -13.53 28.87 -25.20
CA PHE A 15 -13.99 28.71 -23.83
C PHE A 15 -14.22 30.04 -23.11
N GLY A 16 -13.73 31.18 -23.66
CA GLY A 16 -13.82 32.51 -23.03
C GLY A 16 -15.03 33.37 -23.39
N THR A 17 -15.86 32.99 -24.36
CA THR A 17 -16.94 33.85 -24.88
C THR A 17 -18.38 33.36 -24.69
N SER A 18 -18.60 32.36 -23.84
CA SER A 18 -19.95 31.81 -23.60
C SER A 18 -20.41 31.99 -22.16
N TYR A 19 -20.35 33.24 -21.67
CA TYR A 19 -20.72 33.55 -20.27
C TYR A 19 -22.21 33.49 -19.95
N GLU A 20 -23.12 33.46 -20.92
CA GLU A 20 -24.56 33.44 -20.66
C GLU A 20 -25.26 32.06 -20.84
N LEU A 21 -24.58 31.08 -21.45
CA LEU A 21 -25.09 29.70 -21.58
C LEU A 21 -24.56 28.75 -20.49
N THR A 22 -23.67 29.23 -19.61
CA THR A 22 -22.90 28.38 -18.68
C THR A 22 -23.59 28.08 -17.35
N ALA A 23 -24.64 28.78 -16.96
CA ALA A 23 -25.30 28.54 -15.66
C ALA A 23 -25.99 27.15 -15.58
N GLN A 24 -26.52 26.63 -16.68
CA GLN A 24 -27.11 25.28 -16.72
C GLN A 24 -26.12 24.17 -17.10
N ILE A 25 -24.99 24.53 -17.73
CA ILE A 25 -23.94 23.57 -18.09
C ILE A 25 -22.99 23.33 -16.89
N LYS A 26 -22.83 24.35 -16.03
CA LYS A 26 -21.90 24.33 -14.90
C LYS A 26 -22.20 23.23 -13.87
N ASP A 27 -23.46 22.82 -13.74
CA ASP A 27 -23.88 21.71 -12.85
C ASP A 27 -23.74 20.33 -13.48
N LYS A 28 -23.53 20.24 -14.80
CA LYS A 28 -23.44 18.97 -15.53
C LYS A 28 -22.05 18.50 -15.84
N VAL A 29 -21.09 19.41 -15.96
CA VAL A 29 -19.69 19.10 -16.26
C VAL A 29 -18.80 19.99 -15.43
N TRP A 30 -17.86 19.39 -14.69
CA TRP A 30 -16.81 20.16 -13.99
C TRP A 30 -15.47 19.43 -14.09
N PHE A 31 -14.42 20.16 -13.80
CA PHE A 31 -13.05 19.68 -13.90
C PHE A 31 -12.32 20.00 -12.62
N ASP A 32 -11.47 19.07 -12.20
CA ASP A 32 -10.42 19.26 -11.22
C ASP A 32 -9.18 18.46 -11.66
N GLY A 33 -8.16 18.42 -10.86
CA GLY A 33 -6.99 17.63 -11.26
C GLY A 33 -5.73 17.96 -10.50
N LEU A 34 -4.62 17.48 -11.04
CA LEU A 34 -3.29 17.61 -10.47
C LEU A 34 -2.29 17.96 -11.58
N ALA A 35 -1.52 19.03 -11.39
CA ALA A 35 -0.33 19.29 -12.18
C ALA A 35 0.92 19.08 -11.31
N ARG A 36 1.96 18.44 -11.87
CA ARG A 36 3.20 18.17 -11.16
C ARG A 36 4.40 18.29 -12.08
N SER A 37 5.44 18.96 -11.59
CA SER A 37 6.78 18.84 -12.14
C SER A 37 7.64 18.09 -11.14
N TYR A 38 8.32 17.07 -11.61
CA TYR A 38 9.20 16.22 -10.83
C TYR A 38 10.57 16.16 -11.48
N PHE A 39 11.62 16.30 -10.70
CA PHE A 39 12.98 16.10 -11.14
C PHE A 39 13.79 15.43 -10.04
N ALA A 40 14.51 14.36 -10.38
CA ALA A 40 15.49 13.72 -9.51
C ALA A 40 16.82 13.54 -10.23
N ARG A 41 17.90 13.77 -9.51
CA ARG A 41 19.26 13.41 -9.93
C ARG A 41 19.89 12.54 -8.87
N ASP A 42 20.29 11.37 -9.28
CA ASP A 42 20.89 10.34 -8.45
C ASP A 42 22.37 10.17 -8.77
N ALA A 43 23.18 10.00 -7.74
CA ALA A 43 24.57 9.63 -7.84
C ALA A 43 24.87 8.47 -6.89
N ILE A 44 25.58 7.46 -7.38
CA ILE A 44 25.98 6.29 -6.60
C ILE A 44 27.50 6.15 -6.62
N ASP A 45 28.07 5.83 -5.48
CA ASP A 45 29.47 5.46 -5.32
C ASP A 45 29.55 4.13 -4.57
N ARG A 46 30.36 3.23 -5.09
CA ARG A 46 30.65 1.91 -4.48
C ARG A 46 32.06 1.94 -3.96
N THR A 47 32.24 1.59 -2.70
CA THR A 47 33.55 1.36 -2.13
C THR A 47 33.91 -0.12 -2.37
N ASN A 48 35.05 -0.39 -2.97
CA ASN A 48 35.65 -1.73 -3.17
C ASN A 48 35.22 -2.56 -4.39
N THR A 49 34.70 -1.98 -5.45
CA THR A 49 34.51 -2.73 -6.71
C THR A 49 35.23 -2.07 -7.87
N GLU A 50 35.99 -2.85 -8.63
CA GLU A 50 36.44 -2.53 -9.99
C GLU A 50 35.23 -2.61 -10.95
N ASP A 51 34.32 -1.68 -10.83
CA ASP A 51 33.09 -1.71 -11.62
C ASP A 51 33.26 -0.84 -12.87
N THR A 52 33.54 -1.48 -13.99
CA THR A 52 33.80 -0.82 -15.26
C THR A 52 32.54 -0.43 -16.05
N VAL A 53 31.34 -0.83 -15.63
CA VAL A 53 30.14 -0.83 -16.49
C VAL A 53 28.93 -0.10 -15.92
N SER A 54 28.86 0.26 -14.64
CA SER A 54 27.66 0.89 -14.09
C SER A 54 27.68 2.41 -14.17
N ALA A 55 26.57 3.00 -14.60
CA ALA A 55 26.36 4.44 -14.56
C ALA A 55 26.44 4.94 -13.11
N LYS A 56 27.30 5.93 -12.85
CA LYS A 56 27.43 6.54 -11.52
C LYS A 56 26.40 7.62 -11.25
N ASN A 57 25.78 8.15 -12.29
CA ASN A 57 24.79 9.22 -12.21
C ASN A 57 23.61 8.92 -13.12
N ALA A 58 22.40 9.23 -12.64
CA ALA A 58 21.18 9.20 -13.44
C ALA A 58 20.32 10.42 -13.14
N SER A 59 19.62 10.91 -14.13
CA SER A 59 18.63 11.98 -13.95
C SER A 59 17.30 11.50 -14.51
N ASN A 60 16.23 11.77 -13.77
CA ASN A 60 14.87 11.44 -14.16
C ASN A 60 13.99 12.67 -13.88
N GLY A 61 13.04 12.92 -14.74
CA GLY A 61 12.10 14.01 -14.53
C GLY A 61 10.96 13.99 -15.53
N TYR A 62 9.87 14.60 -15.13
CA TYR A 62 8.67 14.72 -15.96
C TYR A 62 7.81 15.90 -15.54
N ASN A 63 7.00 16.38 -16.46
CA ASN A 63 5.82 17.17 -16.20
C ASN A 63 4.58 16.31 -16.36
N LEU A 64 3.65 16.44 -15.44
CA LEU A 64 2.40 15.69 -15.40
C LEU A 64 1.22 16.65 -15.28
N LEU A 65 0.17 16.38 -16.05
CA LEU A 65 -1.15 16.95 -15.85
C LEU A 65 -2.17 15.82 -15.85
N ASP A 66 -2.82 15.62 -14.71
CA ASP A 66 -3.99 14.75 -14.60
C ASP A 66 -5.24 15.64 -14.57
N LEU A 67 -6.06 15.52 -15.58
CA LEU A 67 -7.33 16.22 -15.69
C LEU A 67 -8.48 15.29 -15.36
N ASN A 68 -9.15 15.55 -14.27
CA ASN A 68 -10.36 14.87 -13.86
C ASN A 68 -11.57 15.53 -14.52
N THR A 69 -12.31 14.77 -15.27
CA THR A 69 -13.53 15.21 -15.94
C THR A 69 -14.73 14.50 -15.29
N HIS A 70 -15.63 15.26 -14.76
CA HIS A 70 -16.90 14.80 -14.19
C HIS A 70 -18.05 15.23 -15.07
N VAL A 71 -18.88 14.28 -15.46
CA VAL A 71 -20.07 14.53 -16.29
C VAL A 71 -21.28 13.93 -15.63
N ASN A 72 -22.30 14.75 -15.34
CA ASN A 72 -23.60 14.32 -14.86
C ASN A 72 -24.63 14.41 -15.99
N PRO A 73 -24.77 13.36 -16.83
CA PRO A 73 -25.75 13.39 -17.92
C PRO A 73 -27.18 13.55 -17.41
N ILE A 74 -27.46 12.93 -16.27
CA ILE A 74 -28.70 13.10 -15.49
C ILE A 74 -28.35 13.21 -14.00
N LYS A 75 -29.28 13.69 -13.18
CA LYS A 75 -29.07 13.96 -11.75
C LYS A 75 -28.48 12.78 -10.98
N ASP A 76 -28.87 11.56 -11.33
CA ASP A 76 -28.55 10.34 -10.55
C ASP A 76 -27.39 9.53 -11.15
N ILE A 77 -26.71 10.04 -12.18
CA ILE A 77 -25.59 9.37 -12.84
C ILE A 77 -24.41 10.33 -12.97
N GLU A 78 -23.25 9.91 -12.53
CA GLU A 78 -21.97 10.58 -12.75
C GLU A 78 -21.04 9.69 -13.55
N ILE A 79 -20.45 10.23 -14.60
CA ILE A 79 -19.35 9.65 -15.36
C ILE A 79 -18.10 10.41 -14.99
N PHE A 80 -17.07 9.69 -14.58
CA PHE A 80 -15.77 10.21 -14.22
C PHE A 80 -14.70 9.67 -15.15
N ALA A 81 -13.87 10.54 -15.70
CA ALA A 81 -12.70 10.17 -16.48
C ALA A 81 -11.49 10.98 -16.01
N GLN A 82 -10.36 10.31 -15.74
CA GLN A 82 -9.09 10.96 -15.49
C GLN A 82 -8.17 10.79 -16.70
N LEU A 83 -7.87 11.90 -17.36
CA LEU A 83 -6.94 11.97 -18.47
C LEU A 83 -5.58 12.41 -17.97
N ARG A 84 -4.56 11.60 -18.20
CA ARG A 84 -3.17 11.91 -17.89
C ARG A 84 -2.42 12.36 -19.12
N ILE A 85 -1.75 13.50 -19.01
CA ILE A 85 -0.75 13.98 -19.94
C ILE A 85 0.59 14.00 -19.21
N ARG A 86 1.55 13.19 -19.65
CA ARG A 86 2.88 13.11 -19.07
C ARG A 86 3.93 13.41 -20.14
N ASN A 87 4.87 14.29 -19.81
CA ASN A 87 6.01 14.61 -20.66
C ASN A 87 7.30 14.36 -19.88
N SER A 88 8.08 13.38 -20.31
CA SER A 88 9.38 13.05 -19.69
C SER A 88 10.46 14.01 -20.17
N PHE A 89 11.35 14.43 -19.27
CA PHE A 89 12.48 15.29 -19.61
C PHE A 89 13.52 14.53 -20.45
N GLY A 90 14.18 15.26 -21.35
CA GLY A 90 15.22 14.69 -22.22
C GLY A 90 14.72 14.15 -23.54
N SER A 91 13.43 14.24 -23.82
CA SER A 91 12.87 13.87 -25.11
C SER A 91 13.00 15.00 -26.13
N PHE A 92 13.51 14.69 -27.32
CA PHE A 92 13.66 15.65 -28.40
C PHE A 92 12.34 15.74 -29.21
N PHE A 93 11.87 16.95 -29.52
CA PHE A 93 10.66 17.22 -30.32
C PHE A 93 9.34 16.63 -29.78
N GLY A 94 9.18 16.53 -28.45
CA GLY A 94 7.92 16.06 -27.86
C GLY A 94 7.66 14.56 -27.99
N SER A 95 8.67 13.78 -28.39
CA SER A 95 8.58 12.32 -28.50
C SER A 95 8.37 11.59 -27.17
N GLY A 96 8.48 12.29 -26.03
CA GLY A 96 8.25 11.75 -24.69
C GLY A 96 6.90 12.12 -24.07
N THR A 97 5.95 12.67 -24.86
CA THR A 97 4.63 12.99 -24.35
C THR A 97 3.70 11.79 -24.51
N GLU A 98 3.19 11.32 -23.39
CA GLU A 98 2.21 10.24 -23.30
C GLU A 98 0.86 10.81 -22.86
N ILE A 99 -0.22 10.32 -23.50
CA ILE A 99 -1.60 10.65 -23.14
C ILE A 99 -2.33 9.34 -22.85
N ASN A 100 -2.80 9.20 -21.62
CA ASN A 100 -3.43 7.97 -21.15
C ASN A 100 -4.72 8.27 -20.38
N VAL A 101 -5.73 7.43 -20.55
CA VAL A 101 -6.87 7.39 -19.64
C VAL A 101 -6.47 6.57 -18.42
N ARG A 102 -6.32 7.24 -17.28
CA ARG A 102 -5.86 6.63 -16.05
C ARG A 102 -6.99 5.97 -15.26
N GLN A 103 -8.16 6.57 -15.29
CA GLN A 103 -9.38 6.05 -14.66
C GLN A 103 -10.58 6.33 -15.53
N LEU A 104 -11.53 5.40 -15.51
CA LEU A 104 -12.85 5.57 -16.11
C LEU A 104 -13.89 4.88 -15.24
N ARG A 105 -14.91 5.62 -14.82
CA ARG A 105 -15.96 5.11 -13.94
C ARG A 105 -17.30 5.77 -14.22
N ALA A 106 -18.34 4.97 -14.23
CA ALA A 106 -19.73 5.44 -14.14
C ALA A 106 -20.31 4.98 -12.80
N LYS A 107 -20.95 5.88 -12.08
CA LYS A 107 -21.69 5.56 -10.85
C LYS A 107 -23.05 6.20 -10.89
N GLY A 108 -24.04 5.58 -10.25
CA GLY A 108 -25.38 6.13 -10.20
C GLY A 108 -26.28 5.43 -9.20
N THR A 109 -27.52 5.93 -9.13
CA THR A 109 -28.56 5.38 -8.27
C THR A 109 -29.80 5.10 -9.09
N ILE A 110 -30.37 3.91 -8.93
CA ILE A 110 -31.62 3.48 -9.59
C ILE A 110 -32.75 3.59 -8.57
N ASN A 111 -33.74 4.44 -8.89
CA ASN A 111 -34.95 4.66 -8.07
C ASN A 111 -34.61 4.99 -6.60
N ASP A 112 -33.55 5.72 -6.31
CA ASP A 112 -33.07 6.08 -4.97
C ASP A 112 -32.84 4.88 -4.02
N LYS A 113 -32.72 3.67 -4.56
CA LYS A 113 -32.65 2.42 -3.77
C LYS A 113 -31.38 1.62 -4.01
N VAL A 114 -30.96 1.50 -5.25
CA VAL A 114 -29.80 0.69 -5.63
C VAL A 114 -28.74 1.58 -6.22
N ARG A 115 -27.58 1.65 -5.57
CA ARG A 115 -26.41 2.31 -6.13
C ARG A 115 -25.61 1.32 -6.97
N PHE A 116 -25.03 1.80 -8.04
CA PHE A 116 -24.12 1.01 -8.87
C PHE A 116 -22.87 1.81 -9.23
N SER A 117 -21.81 1.09 -9.48
CA SER A 117 -20.55 1.62 -10.03
C SER A 117 -20.00 0.64 -11.05
N ILE A 118 -19.53 1.14 -12.20
CA ILE A 118 -18.97 0.35 -13.29
C ILE A 118 -17.65 1.00 -13.71
N GLY A 119 -16.63 0.19 -13.99
CA GLY A 119 -15.30 0.64 -14.36
C GLY A 119 -14.32 0.55 -13.19
N ASP A 120 -13.59 1.63 -12.89
CA ASP A 120 -12.63 1.65 -11.79
C ASP A 120 -13.34 1.72 -10.43
N LEU A 121 -13.15 0.70 -9.62
CA LEU A 121 -13.73 0.53 -8.29
C LEU A 121 -12.64 0.60 -7.23
N PHE A 122 -12.95 1.19 -6.07
CA PHE A 122 -12.08 1.26 -4.91
C PHE A 122 -12.69 0.45 -3.76
N LEU A 123 -12.33 -0.82 -3.69
CA LEU A 123 -12.96 -1.81 -2.82
C LEU A 123 -12.16 -2.06 -1.55
N LYS A 124 -12.86 -2.27 -0.46
CA LYS A 124 -12.29 -2.62 0.84
C LYS A 124 -13.32 -3.36 1.68
N GLN A 125 -12.88 -4.40 2.38
CA GLN A 125 -13.67 -5.13 3.36
C GLN A 125 -12.89 -5.24 4.69
N SER A 126 -12.86 -6.40 5.30
CA SER A 126 -12.10 -6.64 6.52
C SER A 126 -10.60 -6.79 6.24
N ARG A 127 -9.80 -6.74 7.31
CA ARG A 127 -8.35 -6.97 7.25
C ARG A 127 -7.96 -8.40 6.88
N PHE A 128 -8.92 -9.31 6.81
CA PHE A 128 -8.73 -10.72 6.48
C PHE A 128 -9.31 -11.12 5.12
N THR A 129 -10.10 -10.25 4.48
CA THR A 129 -10.72 -10.52 3.17
C THR A 129 -10.18 -9.63 2.07
N LEU A 130 -10.51 -8.34 2.05
CA LEU A 130 -10.09 -7.39 1.01
C LEU A 130 -9.53 -6.12 1.63
N TYR A 131 -8.21 -6.05 1.72
CA TYR A 131 -7.50 -4.96 2.38
C TYR A 131 -6.11 -4.78 1.77
N ASN A 132 -5.86 -3.64 1.12
CA ASN A 132 -4.55 -3.31 0.57
C ASN A 132 -3.73 -2.53 1.58
N TYR A 133 -2.68 -3.15 2.11
CA TYR A 133 -1.85 -2.52 3.13
C TYR A 133 -1.01 -1.40 2.55
N ASP A 134 -1.25 -0.18 3.03
CA ASP A 134 -0.45 1.02 2.78
C ASP A 134 0.20 1.60 4.07
N GLU A 135 0.10 0.86 5.18
CA GLU A 135 0.57 1.27 6.51
C GLU A 135 2.03 0.90 6.81
N GLU A 136 2.87 0.75 5.79
CA GLU A 136 4.27 0.32 5.98
C GLU A 136 5.19 1.43 6.46
N LEU A 137 4.66 2.63 6.54
CA LEU A 137 5.42 3.82 6.88
C LEU A 137 5.28 4.15 8.35
N SER A 138 6.31 4.76 8.90
CA SER A 138 6.25 5.22 10.29
C SER A 138 5.12 6.23 10.47
N ALA A 139 4.39 6.10 11.56
CA ALA A 139 3.42 7.13 11.93
C ALA A 139 4.11 8.48 12.06
N TYR A 140 3.43 9.53 11.62
CA TYR A 140 3.97 10.90 11.62
C TYR A 140 5.27 11.05 10.83
N GLU A 141 5.38 10.33 9.71
CA GLU A 141 6.51 10.51 8.82
C GLU A 141 6.66 11.98 8.47
N HIS A 142 7.91 12.40 8.40
CA HIS A 142 8.24 13.81 8.29
C HIS A 142 7.75 14.41 6.97
N ASP A 143 7.32 15.67 7.05
CA ASP A 143 6.83 16.45 5.90
C ASP A 143 7.84 16.52 4.73
N MET A 144 9.11 16.26 4.97
CA MET A 144 10.13 16.20 3.92
C MET A 144 10.02 14.95 3.04
N LEU A 145 9.74 13.78 3.62
CA LEU A 145 9.58 12.53 2.89
C LEU A 145 8.16 12.35 2.34
N LYS A 146 7.20 13.04 2.96
CA LYS A 146 5.79 12.97 2.61
C LYS A 146 5.52 13.28 1.13
N PRO A 147 6.05 14.33 0.50
CA PRO A 147 5.75 14.63 -0.91
C PRO A 147 6.13 13.48 -1.85
N TYR A 148 7.22 12.80 -1.58
CA TYR A 148 7.66 11.66 -2.39
C TYR A 148 6.72 10.45 -2.22
N ARG A 149 6.34 10.15 -0.99
CA ARG A 149 5.38 9.09 -0.68
C ARG A 149 4.00 9.39 -1.25
N ASP A 150 3.53 10.63 -1.15
CA ASP A 150 2.25 11.04 -1.73
C ASP A 150 2.23 10.82 -3.24
N ILE A 151 3.37 11.05 -3.93
CA ILE A 151 3.52 10.69 -5.34
C ILE A 151 3.37 9.18 -5.54
N LEU A 152 4.07 8.37 -4.75
CA LEU A 152 4.03 6.92 -4.86
C LEU A 152 2.60 6.38 -4.63
N HIS A 153 1.93 6.84 -3.59
CA HIS A 153 0.55 6.47 -3.31
C HIS A 153 -0.42 6.91 -4.42
N TYR A 154 -0.23 8.11 -4.93
CA TYR A 154 -1.04 8.63 -6.04
C TYR A 154 -0.82 7.82 -7.32
N GLU A 155 0.44 7.51 -7.68
CA GLU A 155 0.75 6.73 -8.88
C GLU A 155 0.17 5.31 -8.81
N ASN A 156 0.18 4.69 -7.64
CA ASN A 156 -0.26 3.32 -7.41
C ASN A 156 -1.70 3.21 -6.89
N PHE A 157 -2.44 4.31 -6.80
CA PHE A 157 -3.81 4.32 -6.27
C PHE A 157 -3.93 3.77 -4.83
N TYR A 158 -2.90 3.91 -4.02
CA TYR A 158 -2.97 3.55 -2.61
C TYR A 158 -3.81 4.59 -1.85
N THR A 159 -5.07 4.27 -1.61
CA THR A 159 -6.02 5.17 -0.96
C THR A 159 -6.74 4.42 0.17
N GLU A 160 -6.44 4.77 1.41
CA GLU A 160 -7.12 4.26 2.59
C GLU A 160 -7.21 2.72 2.66
N ASN A 161 -6.14 2.02 2.26
CA ASN A 161 -6.09 0.55 2.22
C ASN A 161 -7.13 -0.09 1.29
N ARG A 162 -7.52 0.61 0.22
CA ARG A 162 -8.44 0.12 -0.80
C ARG A 162 -7.71 -0.51 -1.97
N TRP A 163 -8.30 -1.50 -2.57
CA TRP A 163 -7.89 -2.01 -3.85
C TRP A 163 -8.55 -1.22 -4.98
N ARG A 164 -7.77 -0.76 -5.94
CA ARG A 164 -8.31 -0.32 -7.23
C ARG A 164 -8.45 -1.54 -8.14
N LEU A 165 -9.68 -1.85 -8.54
CA LEU A 165 -10.02 -2.96 -9.41
C LEU A 165 -11.01 -2.49 -10.48
N GLN A 166 -11.08 -3.20 -11.61
CA GLN A 166 -12.01 -2.87 -12.68
C GLN A 166 -13.16 -3.89 -12.72
N GLY A 167 -14.39 -3.40 -12.75
CA GLY A 167 -15.55 -4.28 -12.72
C GLY A 167 -16.86 -3.56 -12.45
N ILE A 168 -17.75 -4.25 -11.77
CA ILE A 168 -19.10 -3.78 -11.39
C ILE A 168 -19.28 -3.96 -9.90
N GLN A 169 -19.85 -2.95 -9.26
CA GLN A 169 -20.27 -2.96 -7.86
C GLN A 169 -21.71 -2.48 -7.75
N THR A 170 -22.49 -3.09 -6.85
CA THR A 170 -23.83 -2.64 -6.50
C THR A 170 -24.04 -2.71 -5.00
N ASP A 171 -24.69 -1.71 -4.44
CA ASP A 171 -25.06 -1.69 -3.02
C ASP A 171 -26.49 -1.19 -2.80
N PHE A 172 -27.14 -1.74 -1.79
CA PHE A 172 -28.50 -1.39 -1.37
C PHE A 172 -28.74 -1.73 0.10
N SER A 173 -29.74 -1.11 0.70
CA SER A 173 -30.07 -1.34 2.10
C SER A 173 -31.55 -1.32 2.37
N PHE A 174 -31.94 -2.07 3.40
CA PHE A 174 -33.33 -2.13 3.92
C PHE A 174 -33.34 -1.60 5.36
N LYS A 175 -34.40 -0.89 5.72
CA LYS A 175 -34.69 -0.47 7.08
C LYS A 175 -35.88 -1.25 7.61
N PHE A 176 -35.82 -1.67 8.86
CA PHE A 176 -36.86 -2.42 9.54
C PHE A 176 -37.18 -1.76 10.88
N ASP A 177 -38.44 -1.90 11.30
CA ASP A 177 -38.93 -1.32 12.56
C ASP A 177 -38.75 -2.26 13.75
N ARG A 178 -38.45 -3.55 13.51
CA ARG A 178 -38.37 -4.58 14.55
C ARG A 178 -37.12 -5.45 14.37
N PHE A 179 -36.52 -5.92 15.48
CA PHE A 179 -35.39 -6.85 15.60
C PHE A 179 -34.08 -6.37 14.95
N ILE A 180 -34.11 -6.03 13.68
CA ILE A 180 -32.97 -5.52 12.89
C ILE A 180 -33.33 -4.10 12.49
N ARG A 181 -32.44 -3.18 12.72
CA ARG A 181 -32.63 -1.78 12.37
C ARG A 181 -32.33 -1.50 10.89
N THR A 182 -31.19 -1.99 10.42
CA THR A 182 -30.77 -1.88 9.02
C THR A 182 -30.10 -3.16 8.56
N LEU A 183 -30.30 -3.50 7.29
CA LEU A 183 -29.59 -4.57 6.61
C LEU A 183 -29.07 -4.01 5.27
N ALA A 184 -27.75 -3.92 5.14
CA ALA A 184 -27.07 -3.38 3.97
C ALA A 184 -26.28 -4.49 3.27
N PHE A 185 -26.26 -4.42 1.94
CA PHE A 185 -25.54 -5.33 1.07
C PHE A 185 -24.68 -4.53 0.11
N ASP A 186 -23.51 -5.05 -0.17
CA ASP A 186 -22.57 -4.60 -1.18
C ASP A 186 -22.06 -5.83 -1.92
N PHE A 187 -22.18 -5.85 -3.25
CA PHE A 187 -21.71 -6.95 -4.10
C PHE A 187 -20.82 -6.39 -5.21
N PHE A 188 -19.79 -7.13 -5.57
CA PHE A 188 -18.91 -6.76 -6.66
C PHE A 188 -18.42 -7.98 -7.44
N VAL A 189 -18.11 -7.73 -8.71
CA VAL A 189 -17.37 -8.63 -9.59
C VAL A 189 -16.35 -7.81 -10.36
N THR A 190 -15.08 -8.21 -10.29
CA THR A 190 -13.96 -7.51 -10.92
C THR A 190 -13.08 -8.49 -11.67
N ARG A 191 -12.31 -7.95 -12.64
CA ARG A 191 -11.37 -8.70 -13.46
C ARG A 191 -9.94 -8.18 -13.21
N PRO A 192 -9.22 -8.70 -12.20
CA PRO A 192 -7.86 -8.28 -11.89
C PRO A 192 -6.87 -8.51 -13.03
N ARG A 193 -7.03 -9.59 -13.80
CA ARG A 193 -6.17 -9.91 -14.94
C ARG A 193 -7.01 -10.49 -16.09
N GLY A 194 -6.80 -9.94 -17.29
CA GLY A 194 -7.35 -10.53 -18.51
C GLY A 194 -6.48 -11.68 -19.04
N SER A 195 -7.08 -12.52 -19.88
CA SER A 195 -6.35 -13.56 -20.60
C SER A 195 -5.27 -12.94 -21.49
N THR A 196 -4.05 -13.45 -21.43
CA THR A 196 -2.90 -13.00 -22.23
C THR A 196 -2.18 -14.20 -22.85
N ALA A 197 -1.66 -14.02 -24.08
CA ALA A 197 -0.85 -15.04 -24.72
C ALA A 197 0.49 -15.21 -24.01
N ILE A 198 0.85 -16.45 -23.68
CA ILE A 198 2.12 -16.81 -23.05
C ILE A 198 3.12 -17.20 -24.14
N SER A 199 2.79 -18.21 -24.95
CA SER A 199 3.58 -18.63 -26.11
C SER A 199 2.74 -19.50 -27.05
N GLY A 200 2.93 -19.35 -28.36
CA GLY A 200 2.20 -20.16 -29.35
C GLY A 200 0.67 -20.03 -29.17
N ASN A 201 0.01 -21.15 -28.92
CA ASN A 201 -1.44 -21.20 -28.66
C ASN A 201 -1.80 -21.27 -27.17
N THR A 202 -0.86 -21.03 -26.28
CA THR A 202 -1.09 -21.08 -24.83
C THR A 202 -1.39 -19.69 -24.30
N TYR A 203 -2.45 -19.57 -23.52
CA TYR A 203 -2.91 -18.31 -22.90
C TYR A 203 -3.02 -18.46 -21.38
N SER A 204 -2.72 -17.39 -20.64
CA SER A 204 -3.09 -17.31 -19.24
C SER A 204 -4.60 -17.20 -19.10
N SER A 205 -5.18 -17.82 -18.08
CA SER A 205 -6.60 -17.72 -17.79
C SER A 205 -7.02 -16.31 -17.35
N ASP A 206 -8.27 -15.96 -17.58
CA ASP A 206 -8.88 -14.79 -16.94
C ASP A 206 -8.93 -14.99 -15.43
N LEU A 207 -8.49 -13.98 -14.69
CA LEU A 207 -8.57 -13.95 -13.23
C LEU A 207 -9.70 -13.03 -12.80
N LEU A 208 -10.68 -13.58 -12.10
CA LEU A 208 -11.82 -12.84 -11.56
C LEU A 208 -11.76 -12.79 -10.03
N LEU A 209 -12.21 -11.68 -9.48
CA LEU A 209 -12.50 -11.54 -8.05
C LEU A 209 -13.95 -11.13 -7.89
N SER A 210 -14.73 -11.97 -7.23
CA SER A 210 -16.10 -11.65 -6.83
C SER A 210 -16.23 -11.62 -5.33
N GLY A 211 -17.18 -10.86 -4.81
CA GLY A 211 -17.39 -10.80 -3.39
C GLY A 211 -18.55 -9.93 -2.99
N GLY A 212 -18.73 -9.82 -1.69
CA GLY A 212 -19.75 -8.96 -1.10
C GLY A 212 -19.59 -8.81 0.39
N THR A 213 -20.31 -7.84 0.91
CA THR A 213 -20.41 -7.53 2.33
C THR A 213 -21.88 -7.44 2.71
N MET A 214 -22.26 -8.05 3.80
CA MET A 214 -23.53 -7.86 4.48
C MET A 214 -23.29 -7.20 5.82
N VAL A 215 -23.97 -6.11 6.11
CA VAL A 215 -23.93 -5.44 7.41
C VAL A 215 -25.33 -5.34 7.98
N SER A 216 -25.53 -5.89 9.17
CA SER A 216 -26.78 -5.85 9.92
C SER A 216 -26.61 -5.03 11.20
N GLU A 217 -27.23 -3.86 11.28
CA GLU A 217 -27.36 -3.14 12.54
C GLU A 217 -28.57 -3.70 13.31
N ILE A 218 -28.31 -4.54 14.30
CA ILE A 218 -29.36 -5.10 15.15
C ILE A 218 -29.96 -3.97 16.01
N ASN A 219 -29.07 -3.15 16.60
CA ASN A 219 -29.46 -1.96 17.36
C ASN A 219 -28.30 -0.95 17.34
N LYS A 220 -28.44 0.19 18.06
CA LYS A 220 -27.40 1.24 18.14
C LYS A 220 -26.06 0.76 18.72
N ARG A 221 -26.04 -0.40 19.39
CA ARG A 221 -24.85 -0.93 20.08
C ARG A 221 -24.28 -2.17 19.42
N LEU A 222 -25.07 -2.89 18.63
CA LEU A 222 -24.69 -4.19 18.12
C LEU A 222 -24.83 -4.22 16.59
N THR A 223 -23.69 -4.48 15.94
CA THR A 223 -23.58 -4.64 14.48
C THR A 223 -22.97 -6.01 14.18
N LEU A 224 -23.60 -6.75 13.28
CA LEU A 224 -23.09 -7.98 12.69
C LEU A 224 -22.70 -7.70 11.25
N SER A 225 -21.53 -8.17 10.84
CA SER A 225 -21.09 -8.11 9.45
C SER A 225 -20.61 -9.47 8.96
N ALA A 226 -20.81 -9.73 7.68
CA ALA A 226 -20.25 -10.89 6.99
C ALA A 226 -19.65 -10.43 5.68
N ASN A 227 -18.46 -10.95 5.36
CA ASN A 227 -17.75 -10.69 4.13
C ASN A 227 -17.49 -12.00 3.40
N TYR A 228 -17.54 -11.93 2.09
CA TYR A 228 -17.15 -13.00 1.20
C TYR A 228 -16.31 -12.45 0.07
N ILE A 229 -15.22 -13.12 -0.27
CA ILE A 229 -14.50 -12.93 -1.52
C ILE A 229 -14.14 -14.29 -2.11
N ASN A 230 -14.02 -14.34 -3.43
CA ASN A 230 -13.48 -15.48 -4.15
C ASN A 230 -12.64 -15.00 -5.32
N LEU A 231 -11.35 -15.31 -5.27
CA LEU A 231 -10.44 -15.17 -6.41
C LEU A 231 -10.47 -16.48 -7.19
N PHE A 232 -10.80 -16.44 -8.47
CA PHE A 232 -10.86 -17.64 -9.29
C PHE A 232 -10.48 -17.38 -10.74
N GLU A 233 -9.89 -18.39 -11.35
CA GLU A 233 -9.54 -18.38 -12.77
C GLU A 233 -10.68 -19.00 -13.59
N VAL A 234 -10.93 -18.39 -14.75
CA VAL A 234 -11.88 -18.89 -15.73
C VAL A 234 -11.08 -19.51 -16.87
N ALA A 235 -11.09 -20.84 -16.93
CA ALA A 235 -10.43 -21.55 -18.01
C ALA A 235 -11.16 -21.29 -19.34
N SER A 236 -10.40 -20.99 -20.41
CA SER A 236 -10.89 -20.91 -21.77
C SER A 236 -10.17 -21.93 -22.65
N SER A 237 -10.70 -22.19 -23.85
CA SER A 237 -10.03 -23.08 -24.81
C SER A 237 -8.63 -22.52 -25.15
N GLY A 238 -7.59 -23.34 -24.97
CA GLY A 238 -6.20 -22.95 -25.15
C GLY A 238 -5.50 -22.37 -23.92
N THR A 239 -6.17 -22.29 -22.75
CA THR A 239 -5.51 -21.96 -21.48
C THR A 239 -4.78 -23.16 -20.90
N GLU A 240 -3.75 -22.89 -20.09
CA GLU A 240 -3.16 -23.95 -19.28
C GLU A 240 -4.23 -24.60 -18.40
N ASN A 241 -4.11 -25.92 -18.22
CA ASN A 241 -5.10 -26.72 -17.50
C ASN A 241 -4.99 -26.57 -15.98
N ILE A 242 -4.49 -25.45 -15.50
CA ILE A 242 -4.39 -25.11 -14.07
C ILE A 242 -5.40 -24.02 -13.77
N SER A 243 -6.27 -24.24 -12.82
CA SER A 243 -7.16 -23.19 -12.31
C SER A 243 -7.06 -23.07 -10.80
N VAL A 244 -7.09 -21.85 -10.31
CA VAL A 244 -7.08 -21.56 -8.87
C VAL A 244 -8.46 -21.07 -8.43
N ARG A 245 -8.86 -21.45 -7.21
CA ARG A 245 -10.01 -20.88 -6.49
C ARG A 245 -9.60 -20.62 -5.05
N ASN A 246 -9.89 -19.42 -4.57
CA ASN A 246 -9.60 -19.03 -3.19
C ASN A 246 -10.80 -18.28 -2.57
N PRO A 247 -11.86 -19.01 -2.18
CA PRO A 247 -12.93 -18.42 -1.39
C PRO A 247 -12.48 -18.14 0.04
N VAL A 248 -12.84 -16.96 0.55
CA VAL A 248 -12.60 -16.50 1.92
C VAL A 248 -13.92 -16.02 2.51
N TYR A 249 -14.23 -16.48 3.69
CA TYR A 249 -15.42 -16.12 4.45
C TYR A 249 -15.01 -15.46 5.76
N ASP A 250 -15.74 -14.45 6.15
CA ASP A 250 -15.50 -13.68 7.36
C ASP A 250 -16.82 -13.26 8.00
N MET A 251 -16.88 -13.33 9.31
CA MET A 251 -17.98 -12.81 10.13
C MET A 251 -17.41 -12.00 11.29
N ALA A 252 -17.99 -10.84 11.53
CA ALA A 252 -17.62 -10.01 12.67
C ALA A 252 -18.84 -9.52 13.45
N LEU A 253 -18.71 -9.55 14.78
CA LEU A 253 -19.63 -8.96 15.74
C LEU A 253 -18.95 -7.73 16.37
N LEU A 254 -19.59 -6.59 16.25
CA LEU A 254 -19.13 -5.34 16.84
C LEU A 254 -20.14 -4.85 17.87
N HIS A 255 -19.69 -4.75 19.11
CA HIS A 255 -20.48 -4.26 20.23
C HIS A 255 -19.94 -2.93 20.74
N HIS A 256 -20.75 -1.88 20.72
CA HIS A 256 -20.45 -0.55 21.22
C HIS A 256 -21.10 -0.31 22.57
N PHE A 257 -20.36 0.22 23.53
CA PHE A 257 -20.87 0.60 24.84
C PHE A 257 -20.10 1.80 25.41
N GLY A 258 -20.66 2.43 26.43
CA GLY A 258 -20.05 3.61 27.03
C GLY A 258 -21.03 4.76 27.20
N ASN A 259 -20.49 5.96 27.33
CA ASN A 259 -21.24 7.20 27.54
C ASN A 259 -20.70 8.32 26.63
N ASP A 260 -21.21 9.54 26.78
CA ASP A 260 -20.83 10.70 25.97
C ASP A 260 -19.33 11.10 26.06
N LYS A 261 -18.63 10.64 27.07
CA LYS A 261 -17.18 10.94 27.28
C LYS A 261 -16.27 9.77 26.93
N HIS A 262 -16.75 8.55 27.12
CA HIS A 262 -15.96 7.32 27.00
C HIS A 262 -16.69 6.31 26.13
N HIS A 263 -16.07 5.96 25.02
CA HIS A 263 -16.59 5.03 24.06
C HIS A 263 -15.75 3.75 24.06
N PHE A 264 -16.40 2.62 24.24
CA PHE A 264 -15.78 1.30 24.15
C PHE A 264 -16.40 0.54 22.97
N ALA A 265 -15.56 -0.23 22.28
CA ALA A 265 -16.01 -1.15 21.26
C ALA A 265 -15.28 -2.49 21.41
N GLN A 266 -16.04 -3.55 21.39
CA GLN A 266 -15.53 -4.91 21.34
C GLN A 266 -15.83 -5.50 19.98
N LYS A 267 -14.81 -6.01 19.28
CA LYS A 267 -14.92 -6.67 18.00
C LYS A 267 -14.48 -8.12 18.15
N LEU A 268 -15.34 -9.03 17.77
CA LEU A 268 -15.05 -10.44 17.56
C LEU A 268 -15.12 -10.71 16.07
N GLU A 269 -14.07 -11.23 15.46
CA GLU A 269 -14.00 -11.52 14.03
C GLU A 269 -13.42 -12.92 13.83
N THR A 270 -14.04 -13.71 12.96
CA THR A 270 -13.58 -15.04 12.64
C THR A 270 -13.96 -15.39 11.21
N GLY A 271 -13.19 -16.28 10.62
CA GLY A 271 -13.47 -16.73 9.27
C GLY A 271 -12.55 -17.86 8.86
N PHE A 272 -12.74 -18.28 7.63
CA PHE A 272 -11.93 -19.33 7.04
C PHE A 272 -11.70 -19.09 5.56
N SER A 273 -10.65 -19.70 5.03
CA SER A 273 -10.32 -19.70 3.61
C SER A 273 -10.10 -21.10 3.11
N GLN A 274 -10.40 -21.30 1.85
CA GLN A 274 -10.04 -22.50 1.12
C GLN A 274 -9.20 -22.12 -0.08
N ARG A 275 -8.23 -22.92 -0.45
CA ARG A 275 -7.47 -22.78 -1.69
C ARG A 275 -7.50 -24.09 -2.44
N HIS A 276 -8.00 -24.04 -3.67
CA HIS A 276 -8.11 -25.19 -4.55
C HIS A 276 -7.26 -24.94 -5.79
N TRP A 277 -6.36 -25.85 -6.10
CA TRP A 277 -5.69 -25.95 -7.37
C TRP A 277 -6.27 -27.13 -8.13
N LEU A 278 -6.84 -26.84 -9.30
CA LEU A 278 -7.38 -27.86 -10.19
C LEU A 278 -6.40 -28.03 -11.35
N HIS A 279 -5.88 -29.24 -11.52
CA HIS A 279 -5.09 -29.64 -12.65
C HIS A 279 -5.96 -30.50 -13.56
N SER A 280 -6.10 -30.18 -14.84
CA SER A 280 -6.65 -31.09 -15.82
C SER A 280 -5.53 -31.47 -16.77
N GLU A 281 -4.98 -32.67 -16.65
CA GLU A 281 -4.11 -33.21 -17.68
C GLU A 281 -4.94 -33.64 -18.89
N LEU A 282 -4.73 -32.99 -20.03
CA LEU A 282 -5.29 -33.36 -21.33
C LEU A 282 -4.53 -34.51 -21.99
N ALA A 283 -3.82 -35.32 -21.23
CA ALA A 283 -3.17 -36.51 -21.74
C ALA A 283 -3.95 -37.76 -21.31
N ASN A 284 -4.72 -38.31 -22.23
CA ASN A 284 -5.39 -39.61 -22.13
C ASN A 284 -6.63 -39.69 -21.23
N GLU A 285 -7.75 -39.13 -21.68
CA GLU A 285 -9.16 -39.56 -21.38
C GLU A 285 -9.53 -39.91 -19.93
N ILE A 286 -8.71 -39.64 -18.94
CA ILE A 286 -9.03 -39.75 -17.52
C ILE A 286 -8.74 -38.40 -16.86
N PRO A 287 -9.75 -37.71 -16.34
CA PRO A 287 -9.53 -36.49 -15.59
C PRO A 287 -9.00 -36.86 -14.21
N ASP A 288 -7.72 -37.09 -14.06
CA ASP A 288 -7.08 -37.05 -12.76
C ASP A 288 -6.94 -35.58 -12.35
N SER A 289 -8.02 -35.08 -11.78
CA SER A 289 -8.00 -33.78 -11.10
C SER A 289 -7.23 -33.93 -9.80
N ILE A 290 -5.94 -33.67 -9.81
CA ILE A 290 -5.18 -33.49 -8.58
C ILE A 290 -5.66 -32.18 -7.98
N SER A 291 -6.54 -32.22 -7.00
CA SER A 291 -6.93 -31.07 -6.21
C SER A 291 -6.01 -30.96 -5.01
N ASN A 292 -5.07 -30.04 -5.03
CA ASN A 292 -4.40 -29.63 -3.80
C ASN A 292 -5.34 -28.65 -3.06
N GLN A 293 -5.93 -29.11 -1.96
CA GLN A 293 -6.86 -28.33 -1.16
C GLN A 293 -6.23 -27.98 0.18
N ASN A 294 -6.07 -26.69 0.45
CA ASN A 294 -5.63 -26.18 1.75
C ASN A 294 -6.74 -25.34 2.38
N GLU A 295 -7.00 -25.60 3.65
CA GLU A 295 -7.99 -24.87 4.45
C GLU A 295 -7.30 -24.22 5.64
N GLY A 296 -7.70 -23.01 5.97
CA GLY A 296 -7.17 -22.29 7.12
C GLY A 296 -8.23 -21.35 7.72
N MET A 297 -8.14 -21.14 9.02
CA MET A 297 -9.05 -20.27 9.74
C MET A 297 -8.31 -19.09 10.38
N PHE A 298 -9.05 -18.05 10.75
CA PHE A 298 -8.55 -17.00 11.61
C PHE A 298 -9.57 -16.64 12.68
N PHE A 299 -9.05 -16.02 13.74
CA PHE A 299 -9.83 -15.50 14.85
C PHE A 299 -9.18 -14.22 15.38
N GLU A 300 -9.97 -13.17 15.61
CA GLU A 300 -9.52 -11.94 16.26
C GLU A 300 -10.52 -11.46 17.30
N LEU A 301 -10.03 -11.15 18.50
CA LEU A 301 -10.76 -10.43 19.54
C LEU A 301 -10.06 -9.10 19.79
N GLU A 302 -10.74 -7.98 19.58
CA GLU A 302 -10.19 -6.64 19.73
C GLU A 302 -11.09 -5.80 20.65
N ASN A 303 -10.52 -5.22 21.70
CA ASN A 303 -11.19 -4.28 22.60
C ASN A 303 -10.61 -2.89 22.37
N LYS A 304 -11.47 -1.93 22.06
CA LYS A 304 -11.12 -0.54 21.77
C LYS A 304 -11.70 0.38 22.83
N TYR A 305 -10.90 1.30 23.25
CA TYR A 305 -11.32 2.45 24.03
C TYR A 305 -11.01 3.73 23.26
N ASN A 306 -11.96 4.61 23.15
CA ASN A 306 -11.82 5.93 22.56
C ASN A 306 -12.45 6.98 23.46
N LYS A 307 -11.69 8.00 23.80
CA LYS A 307 -12.23 9.18 24.44
C LYS A 307 -12.89 10.06 23.39
N ASN A 308 -14.11 10.54 23.63
CA ASN A 308 -14.93 11.20 22.61
C ASN A 308 -14.31 12.48 22.02
N ASP A 309 -13.39 13.13 22.73
CA ASP A 309 -12.62 14.25 22.22
C ASP A 309 -11.43 13.81 21.32
N SER A 310 -11.32 12.51 21.02
CA SER A 310 -10.25 11.87 20.24
C SER A 310 -8.84 12.12 20.77
N THR A 311 -8.72 12.51 22.04
CA THR A 311 -7.41 12.76 22.66
C THR A 311 -6.69 11.48 23.05
N LEU A 312 -7.42 10.40 23.30
CA LEU A 312 -6.86 9.10 23.65
C LEU A 312 -7.63 7.97 22.97
N PHE A 313 -6.90 7.12 22.29
CA PHE A 313 -7.37 5.87 21.74
C PHE A 313 -6.46 4.74 22.22
N VAL A 314 -7.04 3.62 22.65
CA VAL A 314 -6.31 2.40 23.01
C VAL A 314 -7.05 1.21 22.43
N SER A 315 -6.34 0.28 21.83
CA SER A 315 -6.86 -1.00 21.34
C SER A 315 -5.95 -2.13 21.81
N ILE A 316 -6.53 -3.17 22.38
CA ILE A 316 -5.83 -4.39 22.78
C ILE A 316 -6.55 -5.55 22.12
N GLY A 317 -5.79 -6.45 21.51
CA GLY A 317 -6.37 -7.61 20.84
C GLY A 317 -5.53 -8.87 20.95
N TYR A 318 -6.21 -9.98 20.69
CA TYR A 318 -5.62 -11.28 20.43
C TYR A 318 -5.96 -11.70 19.00
N ARG A 319 -4.99 -12.25 18.30
CA ARG A 319 -5.14 -12.72 16.93
C ARG A 319 -4.57 -14.11 16.77
N TYR A 320 -5.26 -14.92 16.01
CA TYR A 320 -4.84 -16.24 15.55
C TYR A 320 -5.07 -16.33 14.05
N VAL A 321 -4.05 -16.72 13.31
CA VAL A 321 -4.14 -16.98 11.85
C VAL A 321 -3.46 -18.32 11.57
N ASP A 322 -4.25 -19.24 11.04
CA ASP A 322 -3.80 -20.60 10.71
C ASP A 322 -2.64 -20.58 9.68
N PRO A 323 -1.71 -21.54 9.73
CA PRO A 323 -0.63 -21.68 8.74
C PRO A 323 -1.12 -21.78 7.29
N ASN A 324 -2.28 -22.39 7.07
CA ASN A 324 -2.87 -22.58 5.75
C ASN A 324 -3.84 -21.48 5.33
N PHE A 325 -4.10 -20.49 6.19
CA PHE A 325 -4.98 -19.39 5.82
C PHE A 325 -4.42 -18.61 4.63
N ARG A 326 -5.24 -18.46 3.58
CA ARG A 326 -4.91 -17.74 2.35
C ARG A 326 -6.02 -16.77 2.01
N SER A 327 -5.64 -15.52 1.79
CA SER A 327 -6.53 -14.45 1.34
C SER A 327 -5.78 -13.54 0.40
N ALA A 328 -6.00 -13.70 -0.90
CA ALA A 328 -5.33 -12.92 -1.93
C ALA A 328 -5.55 -11.40 -1.78
N GLY A 329 -6.73 -11.01 -1.30
CA GLY A 329 -7.11 -9.61 -1.12
C GLY A 329 -6.56 -8.95 0.15
N ALA A 330 -6.10 -9.73 1.14
CA ALA A 330 -5.67 -9.22 2.44
C ALA A 330 -4.19 -9.47 2.78
N GLN A 331 -3.57 -10.46 2.15
CA GLN A 331 -2.15 -10.76 2.34
C GLN A 331 -1.27 -9.95 1.39
N THR A 332 -1.31 -8.62 1.53
CA THR A 332 -0.87 -7.65 0.52
C THR A 332 0.35 -6.82 0.94
N ARG A 333 0.66 -6.74 2.22
CA ARG A 333 1.92 -6.14 2.69
C ARG A 333 3.09 -7.03 2.32
N ARG A 334 3.58 -6.87 1.10
CA ARG A 334 4.59 -7.71 0.52
C ARG A 334 5.75 -6.85 0.08
N LEU A 335 6.93 -7.26 0.49
CA LEU A 335 8.18 -6.65 0.07
C LEU A 335 8.85 -7.68 -0.83
N ASP A 336 8.71 -7.49 -2.14
CA ASP A 336 9.38 -8.34 -3.12
C ASP A 336 10.87 -8.03 -3.14
N TYR A 337 11.58 -8.67 -2.23
CA TYR A 337 13.03 -8.66 -2.20
C TYR A 337 13.54 -10.06 -2.46
N ALA A 338 14.18 -10.24 -3.59
CA ALA A 338 15.11 -11.35 -3.72
C ALA A 338 16.28 -11.04 -2.77
N ALA A 339 16.40 -11.78 -1.66
CA ALA A 339 17.48 -11.61 -0.71
C ALA A 339 18.83 -11.63 -1.45
N GLY A 340 19.65 -10.62 -1.21
CA GLY A 340 21.03 -10.55 -1.70
C GLY A 340 21.22 -10.20 -3.18
N LYS A 341 20.16 -9.93 -3.96
CA LYS A 341 20.31 -9.48 -5.35
C LYS A 341 20.31 -7.96 -5.42
N SER A 342 21.29 -7.40 -6.14
CA SER A 342 21.25 -5.99 -6.52
C SER A 342 20.12 -5.75 -7.52
N ASN A 343 19.31 -4.72 -7.29
CA ASN A 343 18.25 -4.36 -8.21
C ASN A 343 18.65 -3.17 -9.07
N THR A 344 18.23 -3.22 -10.32
CA THR A 344 18.30 -2.07 -11.21
C THR A 344 17.15 -1.14 -10.86
N ILE A 345 17.46 0.01 -10.28
CA ILE A 345 16.44 0.96 -9.82
C ILE A 345 16.04 1.92 -10.93
N TYR A 346 16.93 2.15 -11.87
CA TYR A 346 16.68 2.97 -13.06
C TYR A 346 17.06 2.18 -14.30
N PRO A 347 16.13 1.52 -14.97
CA PRO A 347 16.36 0.93 -16.28
C PRO A 347 16.43 2.05 -17.33
N LEU A 348 17.57 2.71 -17.42
CA LEU A 348 17.88 3.62 -18.52
C LEU A 348 18.68 2.87 -19.55
N TYR A 349 18.05 2.51 -20.67
CA TYR A 349 18.71 1.93 -21.85
C TYR A 349 19.92 1.05 -21.52
N THR A 350 19.91 -0.14 -21.91
CA THR A 350 20.78 -1.30 -21.71
C THR A 350 22.17 -1.15 -21.03
N ASN A 351 22.78 0.03 -20.99
CA ASN A 351 24.12 0.28 -20.42
C ASN A 351 24.16 1.42 -19.39
N MET A 352 23.03 2.00 -19.02
CA MET A 352 22.97 3.17 -18.14
C MET A 352 22.03 2.95 -16.94
N SER A 353 22.09 1.78 -16.34
CA SER A 353 21.33 1.49 -15.12
C SER A 353 22.19 1.69 -13.88
N ILE A 354 21.65 2.39 -12.87
CA ILE A 354 22.25 2.40 -11.54
C ILE A 354 21.80 1.13 -10.83
N GLN A 355 22.78 0.29 -10.49
CA GLN A 355 22.54 -0.92 -9.70
C GLN A 355 22.98 -0.69 -8.27
N ARG A 356 22.11 -0.96 -7.34
CA ARG A 356 22.37 -0.95 -5.92
C ARG A 356 21.44 -1.89 -5.17
N PRO A 357 21.83 -2.40 -4.00
CA PRO A 357 20.89 -3.13 -3.15
C PRO A 357 19.77 -2.19 -2.67
N ARG A 358 18.62 -2.75 -2.37
CA ARG A 358 17.50 -2.00 -1.78
C ARG A 358 17.81 -1.62 -0.35
N SER A 359 17.26 -0.52 0.09
CA SER A 359 17.46 0.03 1.41
C SER A 359 16.17 0.54 2.02
N VAL A 360 16.27 1.04 3.24
CA VAL A 360 15.16 1.65 3.97
C VAL A 360 14.52 2.82 3.22
N PHE A 361 15.25 3.51 2.35
CA PHE A 361 14.69 4.59 1.54
C PHE A 361 13.70 4.05 0.48
N ASP A 362 13.94 2.87 -0.05
CA ASP A 362 13.09 2.26 -1.06
C ASP A 362 11.71 1.87 -0.50
N LEU A 363 11.60 1.64 0.80
CA LEU A 363 10.32 1.40 1.46
C LEU A 363 9.31 2.55 1.32
N VAL A 364 9.80 3.74 0.98
CA VAL A 364 8.95 4.93 0.80
C VAL A 364 9.01 5.50 -0.62
N ALA A 365 9.84 4.95 -1.48
CA ALA A 365 10.21 5.57 -2.74
C ALA A 365 10.14 4.66 -3.98
N ASP A 366 10.11 3.35 -3.81
CA ASP A 366 10.10 2.38 -4.91
C ASP A 366 8.78 1.61 -4.94
N ASP A 367 7.99 1.81 -6.01
CA ASP A 367 6.72 1.14 -6.22
C ASP A 367 6.87 -0.35 -6.57
N GLN A 368 8.02 -0.76 -7.06
CA GLN A 368 8.30 -2.15 -7.41
C GLN A 368 8.43 -3.07 -6.19
N ILE A 369 8.63 -2.50 -5.00
CA ILE A 369 8.68 -3.25 -3.75
C ILE A 369 7.32 -3.83 -3.39
N TYR A 370 6.25 -3.11 -3.71
CA TYR A 370 4.90 -3.46 -3.31
C TYR A 370 4.20 -4.23 -4.43
N ASN A 371 3.74 -5.42 -4.09
CA ASN A 371 2.95 -6.19 -5.04
C ASN A 371 1.56 -5.56 -5.21
N GLN A 372 1.24 -5.22 -6.44
CA GLN A 372 -0.04 -4.67 -6.83
C GLN A 372 -1.00 -5.74 -7.39
N ASP A 373 -0.50 -6.97 -7.58
CA ASP A 373 -1.29 -8.06 -8.15
C ASP A 373 -1.97 -8.88 -7.06
N LEU A 374 -3.20 -9.27 -7.32
CA LEU A 374 -3.93 -10.24 -6.52
C LEU A 374 -3.43 -11.64 -6.88
N SER A 375 -2.86 -12.34 -5.91
CA SER A 375 -2.37 -13.70 -6.08
C SER A 375 -2.81 -14.59 -4.93
N SER A 376 -3.18 -15.83 -5.23
CA SER A 376 -3.43 -16.85 -4.21
C SER A 376 -2.14 -17.37 -3.56
N ASN A 377 -0.98 -17.09 -4.15
CA ASN A 377 0.32 -17.45 -3.62
C ASN A 377 0.90 -16.32 -2.77
N LEU A 378 1.56 -16.70 -1.69
CA LEU A 378 2.32 -15.75 -0.88
C LEU A 378 3.63 -15.39 -1.60
N MET A 379 3.91 -14.11 -1.71
CA MET A 379 5.19 -13.65 -2.23
C MET A 379 6.33 -13.91 -1.25
N VAL A 380 7.53 -14.09 -1.79
CA VAL A 380 8.75 -14.03 -1.01
C VAL A 380 8.92 -12.62 -0.44
N PHE A 381 9.30 -12.52 0.81
CA PHE A 381 9.56 -11.25 1.49
C PHE A 381 10.97 -11.22 2.07
N ASN A 382 11.51 -10.04 2.29
CA ASN A 382 12.76 -9.90 3.00
C ASN A 382 12.50 -9.72 4.51
N PRO A 383 12.91 -10.67 5.37
CA PRO A 383 12.60 -10.67 6.79
C PRO A 383 13.19 -9.48 7.55
N ILE A 384 14.23 -8.83 7.02
CA ILE A 384 14.83 -7.68 7.73
C ILE A 384 13.90 -6.48 7.80
N TYR A 385 12.98 -6.32 6.83
CA TYR A 385 12.08 -5.16 6.79
C TYR A 385 10.71 -5.44 7.42
N SER A 386 10.25 -6.68 7.44
CA SER A 386 9.01 -7.07 8.09
C SER A 386 8.93 -8.59 8.26
N ASN A 387 9.30 -9.10 9.41
CA ASN A 387 9.24 -10.52 9.72
C ASN A 387 8.07 -10.90 10.64
N VAL A 388 7.62 -9.98 11.47
CA VAL A 388 6.55 -10.24 12.43
C VAL A 388 5.22 -10.45 11.71
N LEU A 389 4.84 -9.53 10.82
CA LEU A 389 3.61 -9.57 10.03
C LEU A 389 3.90 -9.25 8.55
N PRO A 390 4.60 -10.14 7.83
CA PRO A 390 5.11 -9.84 6.48
C PRO A 390 4.01 -9.58 5.45
N TYR A 391 2.81 -10.09 5.69
CA TYR A 391 1.64 -9.91 4.80
C TYR A 391 0.54 -9.03 5.41
N GLY A 392 0.85 -8.30 6.49
CA GLY A 392 -0.11 -7.52 7.26
C GLY A 392 -0.83 -8.36 8.32
N ASP A 393 -1.98 -7.86 8.79
CA ASP A 393 -2.74 -8.50 9.86
C ASP A 393 -3.20 -9.95 9.53
N ALA A 394 -3.33 -10.28 8.25
CA ALA A 394 -3.67 -11.61 7.76
C ALA A 394 -2.45 -12.54 7.56
N SER A 395 -1.27 -12.20 8.12
CA SER A 395 -0.07 -13.05 8.01
C SER A 395 -0.32 -14.44 8.60
N PRO A 396 -0.14 -15.52 7.80
CA PRO A 396 -0.43 -16.87 8.26
C PRO A 396 0.60 -17.35 9.28
N ASN A 397 0.26 -18.42 10.00
CA ASN A 397 1.10 -19.04 11.03
C ASN A 397 1.48 -18.06 12.16
N ARG A 398 0.51 -17.25 12.63
CA ARG A 398 0.72 -16.27 13.71
C ARG A 398 -0.40 -16.36 14.74
N ALA A 399 -0.02 -16.49 16.01
CA ALA A 399 -0.92 -16.38 17.15
C ALA A 399 -0.30 -15.45 18.20
N GLY A 400 -1.05 -14.45 18.71
CA GLY A 400 -0.46 -13.53 19.65
C GLY A 400 -1.35 -12.37 20.04
N VAL A 401 -0.78 -11.48 20.85
CA VAL A 401 -1.45 -10.28 21.39
C VAL A 401 -0.83 -9.02 20.82
N TYR A 402 -1.65 -7.97 20.70
CA TYR A 402 -1.18 -6.67 20.28
C TYR A 402 -1.85 -5.54 21.05
N LEU A 403 -1.16 -4.42 21.11
CA LEU A 403 -1.59 -3.15 21.70
C LEU A 403 -1.38 -2.04 20.67
N LYS A 404 -2.39 -1.19 20.49
CA LYS A 404 -2.28 0.06 19.72
C LYS A 404 -2.77 1.20 20.59
N ALA A 405 -1.98 2.25 20.71
CA ALA A 405 -2.37 3.45 21.47
C ALA A 405 -2.06 4.72 20.66
N ARG A 406 -2.94 5.71 20.76
CA ARG A 406 -2.76 7.04 20.17
C ARG A 406 -3.12 8.10 21.18
N ILE A 407 -2.29 9.12 21.27
CA ILE A 407 -2.49 10.29 22.12
C ILE A 407 -2.45 11.53 21.22
N ASN A 408 -3.53 12.30 21.21
CA ASN A 408 -3.66 13.53 20.47
C ASN A 408 -4.07 14.64 21.42
N GLN A 409 -3.16 15.52 21.79
CA GLN A 409 -3.52 16.67 22.61
C GLN A 409 -4.51 17.58 21.85
N LYS A 410 -5.50 18.18 22.55
CA LYS A 410 -6.57 18.97 21.93
C LYS A 410 -6.07 20.06 20.99
N ASN A 411 -5.01 20.76 21.39
CA ASN A 411 -4.36 21.79 20.57
C ASN A 411 -3.43 21.20 19.49
N LYS A 412 -3.33 19.87 19.38
CA LYS A 412 -2.39 19.15 18.51
C LYS A 412 -0.92 19.53 18.72
N ALA A 413 -0.55 20.04 19.88
CA ALA A 413 0.85 20.33 20.21
C ALA A 413 1.67 19.05 20.39
N LEU A 414 1.03 18.00 20.92
CA LEU A 414 1.61 16.66 21.08
C LEU A 414 0.71 15.63 20.38
N LEU A 415 1.31 14.85 19.49
CA LEU A 415 0.71 13.67 18.87
C LEU A 415 1.63 12.48 19.14
N GLY A 416 1.07 11.37 19.62
CA GLY A 416 1.83 10.16 19.90
C GLY A 416 1.11 8.91 19.42
N LYS A 417 1.87 7.91 18.99
CA LYS A 417 1.37 6.59 18.59
C LYS A 417 2.33 5.52 19.08
N ILE A 418 1.77 4.43 19.62
CA ILE A 418 2.50 3.23 19.99
C ILE A 418 1.71 2.04 19.46
N ASP A 419 2.40 1.16 18.74
CA ASP A 419 1.90 -0.15 18.33
C ASP A 419 2.90 -1.20 18.82
N ALA A 420 2.43 -2.19 19.57
CA ALA A 420 3.26 -3.27 20.09
C ALA A 420 2.56 -4.61 19.85
N GLY A 421 3.32 -5.65 19.63
CA GLY A 421 2.79 -7.00 19.41
C GLY A 421 3.78 -8.07 19.81
N PHE A 422 3.25 -9.17 20.30
CA PHE A 422 3.99 -10.41 20.54
C PHE A 422 3.23 -11.56 19.92
N PHE A 423 3.88 -12.26 19.01
CA PHE A 423 3.30 -13.36 18.25
C PHE A 423 4.21 -14.59 18.33
N LYS A 424 3.61 -15.75 18.15
CA LYS A 424 4.31 -17.02 18.04
C LYS A 424 3.77 -17.79 16.83
N GLU A 425 4.60 -18.62 16.21
CA GLU A 425 4.13 -19.57 15.20
C GLU A 425 3.12 -20.55 15.81
N VAL A 426 2.12 -20.90 15.01
CA VAL A 426 1.15 -21.95 15.36
C VAL A 426 1.80 -23.32 15.21
N ILE A 427 2.54 -23.51 14.10
CA ILE A 427 3.35 -24.70 13.84
C ILE A 427 4.78 -24.30 13.49
N GLY A 428 5.76 -25.10 13.84
CA GLY A 428 7.15 -24.92 13.39
C GLY A 428 7.27 -25.15 11.88
N GLN A 429 8.21 -24.45 11.27
CA GLN A 429 8.50 -24.57 9.84
C GLN A 429 9.88 -25.19 9.65
N GLY A 430 9.91 -26.44 9.17
CA GLY A 430 11.13 -27.23 8.99
C GLY A 430 11.75 -27.78 10.29
N THR A 431 11.11 -27.54 11.44
CA THR A 431 11.54 -28.00 12.77
C THR A 431 10.33 -27.99 13.71
N GLU A 432 10.39 -28.71 14.83
CA GLU A 432 9.37 -28.70 15.87
C GLU A 432 9.37 -27.38 16.66
N GLU A 433 10.52 -26.70 16.72
CA GLU A 433 10.68 -25.42 17.40
C GLU A 433 9.94 -24.29 16.67
N LYS A 434 9.25 -23.46 17.45
CA LYS A 434 8.42 -22.37 16.95
C LYS A 434 9.11 -21.03 17.11
N ARG A 435 9.08 -20.21 16.06
CA ARG A 435 9.53 -18.81 16.15
C ARG A 435 8.63 -18.01 17.08
N SER A 436 9.23 -17.11 17.83
CA SER A 436 8.58 -16.03 18.55
C SER A 436 8.95 -14.68 17.93
N PHE A 437 7.98 -13.77 17.84
CA PHE A 437 8.10 -12.50 17.16
C PHE A 437 7.68 -11.37 18.10
N GLY A 438 8.52 -10.36 18.21
CA GLY A 438 8.23 -9.13 18.95
C GLY A 438 8.26 -7.93 18.00
N LEU A 439 7.28 -7.05 18.14
CA LEU A 439 7.16 -5.79 17.39
C LEU A 439 6.91 -4.65 18.35
N VAL A 440 7.66 -3.56 18.22
CA VAL A 440 7.38 -2.28 18.90
C VAL A 440 7.58 -1.14 17.93
N LYS A 441 6.53 -0.36 17.67
CA LYS A 441 6.56 0.87 16.90
C LYS A 441 6.12 2.02 17.80
N ALA A 442 6.93 3.06 17.90
CA ALA A 442 6.60 4.28 18.62
C ALA A 442 6.83 5.50 17.73
N ALA A 443 5.93 6.45 17.76
CA ALA A 443 6.07 7.69 17.03
C ALA A 443 5.54 8.88 17.84
N LEU A 444 6.22 10.02 17.69
CA LEU A 444 5.95 11.26 18.36
C LEU A 444 6.05 12.42 17.37
N LYS A 445 5.09 13.36 17.43
CA LYS A 445 5.18 14.65 16.75
C LYS A 445 4.89 15.78 17.73
N LEU A 446 5.84 16.71 17.84
CA LEU A 446 5.78 17.89 18.70
C LEU A 446 5.62 19.13 17.82
N ASN A 447 4.50 19.82 17.92
CA ASN A 447 4.28 21.11 17.27
C ASN A 447 4.58 22.22 18.29
N MET A 448 5.87 22.56 18.42
CA MET A 448 6.39 23.45 19.47
C MET A 448 5.78 24.83 19.44
N HIS A 449 5.50 25.36 18.23
CA HIS A 449 4.82 26.66 18.06
C HIS A 449 3.46 26.71 18.79
N ARG A 450 2.76 25.59 18.90
CA ARG A 450 1.47 25.51 19.61
C ARG A 450 1.60 25.47 21.12
N TRP A 451 2.74 24.99 21.65
CA TRP A 451 3.03 25.04 23.09
C TRP A 451 3.41 26.45 23.55
N PHE A 452 4.24 27.11 22.74
CA PHE A 452 4.79 28.41 23.09
C PHE A 452 4.01 29.59 22.48
N ASN A 453 2.89 29.30 21.75
CA ASN A 453 2.10 30.28 20.99
C ASN A 453 2.95 31.13 20.04
N TRP A 454 3.93 30.53 19.39
CA TRP A 454 4.75 31.20 18.38
C TRP A 454 3.97 31.41 17.10
N SER A 455 4.21 32.53 16.43
CA SER A 455 3.58 32.85 15.15
C SER A 455 4.15 32.04 13.97
N LYS A 456 5.38 31.53 14.12
CA LYS A 456 6.06 30.70 13.11
C LYS A 456 5.97 29.24 13.51
N GLU A 457 5.74 28.39 12.53
CA GLU A 457 5.62 26.97 12.74
C GLU A 457 6.99 26.33 13.04
N LEU A 458 7.06 25.57 14.11
CA LEU A 458 8.19 24.72 14.44
C LEU A 458 7.65 23.35 14.86
N SER A 459 8.08 22.31 14.16
CA SER A 459 7.68 20.93 14.47
C SER A 459 8.88 20.00 14.50
N PHE A 460 8.87 19.08 15.45
CA PHE A 460 9.79 17.96 15.57
C PHE A 460 9.00 16.66 15.49
N SER A 461 9.49 15.67 14.76
CA SER A 461 8.94 14.32 14.74
C SER A 461 10.05 13.29 14.96
N ALA A 462 9.71 12.23 15.67
CA ALA A 462 10.59 11.09 15.86
C ALA A 462 9.77 9.80 15.82
N SER A 463 10.34 8.73 15.30
CA SER A 463 9.75 7.40 15.34
C SER A 463 10.81 6.33 15.46
N SER A 464 10.46 5.23 16.11
CA SER A 464 11.29 4.04 16.28
C SER A 464 10.44 2.81 16.01
N GLU A 465 10.99 1.89 15.24
CA GLU A 465 10.39 0.59 14.94
C GLU A 465 11.42 -0.50 15.19
N SER A 466 11.08 -1.50 15.99
CA SER A 466 11.94 -2.63 16.31
C SER A 466 11.18 -3.93 16.10
N GLU A 467 11.80 -4.86 15.40
CA GLU A 467 11.33 -6.23 15.24
C GLU A 467 12.38 -7.21 15.75
N ILE A 468 11.93 -8.23 16.47
CA ILE A 468 12.77 -9.32 16.98
C ILE A 468 12.12 -10.64 16.59
N THR A 469 12.91 -11.55 16.03
CA THR A 469 12.50 -12.93 15.77
C THR A 469 13.49 -13.87 16.43
N ASN A 470 12.98 -14.80 17.24
CA ASN A 470 13.80 -15.81 17.91
C ASN A 470 13.20 -17.19 17.74
N ARG A 471 14.04 -18.17 17.47
CA ARG A 471 13.75 -19.61 17.55
C ARG A 471 14.92 -20.30 18.22
N GLY A 472 14.64 -21.10 19.25
CA GLY A 472 15.62 -21.97 19.88
C GLY A 472 16.00 -23.16 18.99
N GLY A 473 16.71 -24.10 19.57
CA GLY A 473 17.16 -25.32 18.90
C GLY A 473 18.67 -25.40 18.77
N ASP A 474 19.14 -26.30 17.94
CA ASP A 474 20.55 -26.46 17.63
C ASP A 474 21.08 -25.35 16.72
N ALA A 475 22.38 -25.35 16.46
CA ALA A 475 23.01 -24.30 15.64
C ALA A 475 22.49 -24.24 14.20
N ILE A 476 21.87 -25.30 13.70
CA ILE A 476 21.35 -25.38 12.33
C ILE A 476 19.94 -24.79 12.24
N SER A 477 19.12 -24.98 13.29
CA SER A 477 17.71 -24.57 13.30
C SER A 477 17.45 -23.26 14.02
N SER A 478 18.43 -22.73 14.76
CA SER A 478 18.27 -21.50 15.55
C SER A 478 18.10 -20.27 14.67
N VAL A 479 17.22 -19.36 15.11
CA VAL A 479 16.98 -18.05 14.49
C VAL A 479 17.13 -16.98 15.55
N ASN A 480 17.85 -15.93 15.20
CA ASN A 480 17.96 -14.72 15.99
C ASN A 480 18.13 -13.54 15.04
N LEU A 481 17.03 -12.89 14.71
CA LEU A 481 17.01 -11.72 13.83
C LEU A 481 16.48 -10.50 14.58
N PHE A 482 17.24 -9.41 14.54
CA PHE A 482 16.86 -8.11 15.07
C PHE A 482 16.91 -7.06 13.98
N SER A 483 15.84 -6.30 13.81
CA SER A 483 15.75 -5.15 12.92
C SER A 483 15.31 -3.92 13.71
N HIS A 484 15.94 -2.79 13.46
CA HIS A 484 15.61 -1.53 14.11
C HIS A 484 15.69 -0.37 13.13
N GLN A 485 14.63 0.43 13.08
CA GLN A 485 14.56 1.67 12.29
C GLN A 485 14.32 2.85 13.23
N LEU A 486 15.11 3.91 13.07
CA LEU A 486 14.97 5.19 13.76
C LEU A 486 14.79 6.30 12.74
N ASN A 487 13.83 7.18 12.98
CA ASN A 487 13.62 8.39 12.19
C ASN A 487 13.51 9.58 13.12
N ALA A 488 14.13 10.70 12.74
CA ALA A 488 13.99 11.97 13.44
C ALA A 488 13.98 13.12 12.41
N ALA A 489 13.17 14.13 12.65
CA ALA A 489 13.11 15.23 11.71
C ALA A 489 12.61 16.54 12.33
N LEU A 490 13.06 17.65 11.77
CA LEU A 490 12.76 19.01 12.17
C LEU A 490 12.25 19.80 10.96
N SER A 491 11.20 20.59 11.16
CA SER A 491 10.68 21.54 10.18
C SER A 491 10.46 22.89 10.86
N ALA A 492 11.06 23.95 10.31
CA ALA A 492 11.00 25.30 10.85
C ALA A 492 10.56 26.30 9.77
N GLU A 493 9.53 27.08 10.04
CA GLU A 493 9.10 28.20 9.19
C GLU A 493 10.03 29.38 9.41
N LEU A 494 10.84 29.72 8.40
CA LEU A 494 11.72 30.90 8.45
C LEU A 494 11.03 32.18 8.03
N ALA A 495 10.29 32.11 6.94
CA ALA A 495 9.45 33.18 6.42
C ALA A 495 8.04 32.62 6.20
N LYS A 496 7.05 33.50 6.01
CA LYS A 496 5.65 33.06 5.81
C LYS A 496 5.55 32.00 4.72
N LYS A 497 5.10 30.80 5.12
CA LYS A 497 4.94 29.62 4.23
C LYS A 497 6.24 29.03 3.64
N PHE A 498 7.41 29.52 4.07
CA PHE A 498 8.71 29.00 3.67
C PHE A 498 9.37 28.25 4.82
N PHE A 499 9.62 26.96 4.62
CA PHE A 499 10.14 26.06 5.63
C PHE A 499 11.54 25.53 5.24
N ILE A 500 12.41 25.45 6.22
CA ILE A 500 13.62 24.63 6.15
C ILE A 500 13.35 23.35 6.91
N GLN A 501 13.82 22.24 6.35
CA GLN A 501 13.58 20.91 6.85
C GLN A 501 14.91 20.15 6.93
N ALA A 502 15.05 19.32 7.96
CA ALA A 502 16.13 18.36 8.09
C ALA A 502 15.57 17.05 8.64
N SER A 503 16.06 15.92 8.14
CA SER A 503 15.67 14.61 8.64
C SER A 503 16.85 13.64 8.68
N PHE A 504 16.79 12.73 9.62
CA PHE A 504 17.71 11.61 9.77
C PHE A 504 16.91 10.31 9.85
N LYS A 505 17.36 9.30 9.10
CA LYS A 505 16.80 7.96 9.12
C LYS A 505 17.92 6.95 9.23
N GLN A 506 17.76 5.98 10.12
CA GLN A 506 18.72 4.90 10.31
C GLN A 506 17.99 3.57 10.37
N PHE A 507 18.56 2.56 9.74
CA PHE A 507 18.10 1.19 9.80
C PHE A 507 19.27 0.28 10.12
N ASN A 508 19.07 -0.67 11.03
CA ASN A 508 20.04 -1.71 11.34
C ASN A 508 19.32 -3.06 11.35
N ALA A 509 19.91 -4.04 10.70
CA ALA A 509 19.46 -5.43 10.79
C ALA A 509 20.65 -6.33 11.06
N ASN A 510 20.49 -7.29 11.97
CA ASN A 510 21.55 -8.20 12.39
C ASN A 510 20.97 -9.56 12.78
N GLY A 511 21.64 -10.62 12.39
CA GLY A 511 21.28 -12.00 12.78
C GLY A 511 21.07 -12.91 11.60
N ASN A 512 20.19 -13.89 11.79
CA ASN A 512 19.88 -14.88 10.77
C ASN A 512 18.39 -15.20 10.70
N GLU A 513 17.94 -15.61 9.52
CA GLU A 513 16.59 -16.15 9.28
C GLU A 513 16.63 -17.19 8.17
N PHE A 514 15.58 -18.00 8.09
CA PHE A 514 15.36 -18.96 7.02
C PHE A 514 14.19 -18.49 6.15
N LEU A 515 14.46 -18.22 4.87
CA LEU A 515 13.43 -17.88 3.89
C LEU A 515 12.80 -19.15 3.36
N THR A 516 11.48 -19.16 3.24
CA THR A 516 10.75 -20.24 2.60
C THR A 516 10.79 -20.09 1.09
N GLU A 517 11.30 -21.07 0.39
CA GLU A 517 11.12 -21.22 -1.05
C GLU A 517 9.86 -22.04 -1.31
N ARG A 518 9.09 -21.62 -2.31
CA ARG A 518 7.80 -22.21 -2.63
C ARG A 518 7.75 -22.60 -4.09
N ASP A 519 7.04 -23.69 -4.36
CA ASP A 519 6.71 -24.11 -5.72
C ASP A 519 5.60 -23.24 -6.35
N ASN A 520 5.21 -23.58 -7.57
CA ASN A 520 4.15 -22.89 -8.31
C ASN A 520 2.77 -22.99 -7.62
N TYR A 521 2.57 -23.97 -6.76
CA TYR A 521 1.35 -24.15 -5.96
C TYR A 521 1.39 -23.39 -4.63
N GLY A 522 2.55 -22.79 -4.31
CA GLY A 522 2.80 -22.06 -3.08
C GLY A 522 3.09 -22.95 -1.88
N ASP A 523 3.40 -24.22 -2.09
CA ASP A 523 3.85 -25.13 -1.06
C ASP A 523 5.34 -24.94 -0.79
N ILE A 524 5.76 -25.09 0.49
CA ILE A 524 7.15 -24.87 0.88
C ILE A 524 7.98 -26.08 0.41
N THR A 525 8.97 -25.81 -0.41
CA THR A 525 9.89 -26.82 -0.95
C THR A 525 11.25 -26.80 -0.25
N TYR A 526 11.68 -25.63 0.21
CA TYR A 526 13.00 -25.46 0.81
C TYR A 526 13.06 -24.27 1.77
N PHE A 527 14.04 -24.26 2.67
CA PHE A 527 14.36 -23.17 3.59
C PHE A 527 15.78 -22.66 3.33
N ALA A 528 15.90 -21.50 2.71
CA ALA A 528 17.19 -20.87 2.45
C ALA A 528 17.69 -20.13 3.70
N SER A 529 18.87 -20.48 4.21
CA SER A 529 19.51 -19.74 5.31
C SER A 529 20.01 -18.40 4.82
N THR A 530 19.68 -17.34 5.54
CA THR A 530 20.09 -15.97 5.24
C THR A 530 20.74 -15.37 6.46
N GLN A 531 22.00 -14.94 6.32
CA GLN A 531 22.73 -14.15 7.32
C GLN A 531 22.57 -12.67 6.97
N VAL A 532 22.37 -11.85 7.99
CA VAL A 532 22.14 -10.41 7.82
C VAL A 532 23.03 -9.63 8.74
N ASN A 533 23.71 -8.62 8.17
CA ASN A 533 24.40 -7.60 8.94
C ASN A 533 24.46 -6.31 8.11
N GLN A 534 23.37 -5.55 8.15
CA GLN A 534 23.17 -4.36 7.31
C GLN A 534 22.93 -3.13 8.18
N ARG A 535 23.54 -2.02 7.79
CA ARG A 535 23.27 -0.70 8.35
C ARG A 535 23.08 0.31 7.24
N ASP A 536 21.91 0.93 7.22
CA ASP A 536 21.59 2.05 6.35
C ASP A 536 21.45 3.33 7.17
N HIS A 537 21.91 4.44 6.64
CA HIS A 537 21.69 5.75 7.24
C HIS A 537 21.42 6.77 6.16
N MET A 538 20.50 7.67 6.40
CA MET A 538 20.14 8.75 5.48
C MET A 538 20.02 10.06 6.25
N LEU A 539 20.72 11.07 5.78
CA LEU A 539 20.59 12.46 6.20
C LEU A 539 19.95 13.24 5.05
N SER A 540 18.93 14.03 5.34
CA SER A 540 18.25 14.83 4.34
C SER A 540 18.11 16.27 4.81
N VAL A 541 18.29 17.21 3.89
CA VAL A 541 18.00 18.63 4.10
C VAL A 541 17.15 19.13 2.95
N GLY A 542 16.28 20.10 3.21
CA GLY A 542 15.40 20.61 2.16
C GLY A 542 14.66 21.89 2.52
N MET A 543 13.98 22.38 1.52
CA MET A 543 13.15 23.56 1.57
C MET A 543 11.76 23.23 1.05
N LEU A 544 10.74 23.72 1.74
CA LEU A 544 9.34 23.59 1.32
C LEU A 544 8.74 24.98 1.28
N TYR A 545 8.20 25.37 0.13
CA TYR A 545 7.45 26.61 -0.02
C TYR A 545 5.99 26.29 -0.35
N LYS A 546 5.08 26.64 0.55
CA LYS A 546 3.62 26.47 0.40
C LYS A 546 3.03 27.75 -0.14
N LEU A 547 2.87 27.87 -1.47
CA LEU A 547 2.25 29.04 -2.08
C LEU A 547 0.79 29.19 -1.62
N ARG A 548 0.05 28.06 -1.66
CA ARG A 548 -1.32 27.90 -1.15
C ARG A 548 -1.42 26.53 -0.46
N GLU A 549 -2.56 26.18 0.10
CA GLU A 549 -2.76 24.87 0.72
C GLU A 549 -2.55 23.72 -0.27
N ASN A 550 -2.99 23.93 -1.52
CA ASN A 550 -2.93 22.96 -2.62
C ASN A 550 -1.79 23.21 -3.62
N VAL A 551 -0.86 24.17 -3.35
CA VAL A 551 0.27 24.49 -4.24
C VAL A 551 1.54 24.58 -3.44
N TYR A 552 2.49 23.67 -3.71
CA TYR A 552 3.78 23.71 -3.04
C TYR A 552 4.94 23.37 -3.96
N ALA A 553 6.12 23.90 -3.61
CA ALA A 553 7.39 23.54 -4.17
C ALA A 553 8.28 22.93 -3.08
N ASN A 554 8.90 21.80 -3.35
CA ASN A 554 9.81 21.11 -2.45
C ASN A 554 11.14 20.86 -3.16
N LEU A 555 12.23 21.23 -2.53
CA LEU A 555 13.59 20.92 -2.96
C LEU A 555 14.32 20.23 -1.81
N GLN A 556 14.91 19.07 -2.06
CA GLN A 556 15.62 18.31 -1.03
C GLN A 556 16.87 17.65 -1.57
N TYR A 557 17.83 17.48 -0.69
CA TYR A 557 19.04 16.74 -0.95
C TYR A 557 19.22 15.67 0.13
N ASN A 558 19.45 14.43 -0.30
CA ASN A 558 19.57 13.27 0.55
C ASN A 558 20.99 12.67 0.40
N TRP A 559 21.68 12.48 1.51
CA TRP A 559 22.90 11.69 1.63
C TRP A 559 22.54 10.37 2.28
N TRP A 560 23.01 9.32 1.69
CA TRP A 560 22.64 8.01 2.14
C TRP A 560 23.80 7.03 2.01
N GLY A 561 24.03 6.21 3.04
CA GLY A 561 25.04 5.17 3.09
C GLY A 561 24.41 3.84 3.48
N MET A 562 24.92 2.78 2.87
CA MET A 562 24.61 1.40 3.18
C MET A 562 25.89 0.66 3.44
N THR A 563 25.97 -0.02 4.56
CA THR A 563 27.15 -0.77 4.99
C THR A 563 26.73 -2.21 5.27
N PHE A 564 27.47 -3.13 4.65
CA PHE A 564 27.34 -4.56 4.88
C PHE A 564 28.62 -5.05 5.55
N LYS A 565 28.49 -5.80 6.64
CA LYS A 565 29.66 -6.42 7.28
C LYS A 565 30.06 -7.76 6.63
N ASP A 566 29.31 -8.19 5.66
CA ASP A 566 29.63 -9.37 4.87
C ASP A 566 30.54 -8.95 3.70
N GLU A 567 31.68 -9.61 3.54
CA GLU A 567 32.65 -9.33 2.45
C GLU A 567 32.06 -9.58 1.05
N ALA A 568 30.95 -10.32 0.95
CA ALA A 568 30.25 -10.56 -0.30
C ALA A 568 29.53 -9.32 -0.86
N TYR A 569 29.34 -8.28 -0.06
CA TYR A 569 28.62 -7.07 -0.47
C TYR A 569 29.51 -5.83 -0.31
N SER A 570 29.47 -4.96 -1.31
CA SER A 570 30.15 -3.66 -1.26
C SER A 570 29.32 -2.63 -0.52
N ASP A 571 29.99 -1.75 0.20
CA ASP A 571 29.36 -0.56 0.76
C ASP A 571 28.96 0.42 -0.34
N TYR A 572 27.85 1.10 -0.14
CA TYR A 572 27.29 2.06 -1.10
C TYR A 572 27.11 3.42 -0.44
N LYS A 573 27.46 4.46 -1.19
CA LYS A 573 27.05 5.84 -0.92
C LYS A 573 26.13 6.29 -2.04
N TYR A 574 25.04 6.92 -1.67
CA TYR A 574 24.03 7.34 -2.61
C TYR A 574 23.55 8.75 -2.27
N ASN A 575 23.50 9.61 -3.28
CA ASN A 575 23.05 10.97 -3.13
C ASN A 575 21.90 11.23 -4.08
N ARG A 576 20.85 11.92 -3.61
CA ARG A 576 19.71 12.31 -4.43
C ARG A 576 19.39 13.78 -4.25
N LEU A 577 19.39 14.53 -5.35
CA LEU A 577 18.74 15.83 -5.44
C LEU A 577 17.34 15.61 -5.98
N LEU A 578 16.32 16.13 -5.28
CA LEU A 578 14.92 15.98 -5.66
C LEU A 578 14.24 17.34 -5.67
N PHE A 579 13.51 17.63 -6.75
CA PHE A 579 12.63 18.79 -6.86
C PHE A 579 11.21 18.34 -7.24
N ILE A 580 10.23 18.87 -6.53
CA ILE A 580 8.80 18.63 -6.77
C ILE A 580 8.07 19.96 -6.73
N LEU A 581 7.32 20.27 -7.78
CA LEU A 581 6.29 21.29 -7.78
C LEU A 581 4.94 20.59 -7.98
N SER A 582 4.00 20.78 -7.08
CA SER A 582 2.67 20.18 -7.15
C SER A 582 1.59 21.25 -7.03
N VAL A 583 0.59 21.14 -7.88
CA VAL A 583 -0.56 22.05 -7.98
C VAL A 583 -1.82 21.18 -8.09
N GLU A 584 -2.70 21.25 -7.11
CA GLU A 584 -4.06 20.71 -7.24
C GLU A 584 -4.96 21.80 -7.85
N LEU A 585 -5.68 21.43 -8.91
CA LEU A 585 -6.51 22.33 -9.72
C LEU A 585 -7.92 22.45 -9.15
#